data_876f8ae05774a50b48d76e862fe05c30
#
_entry.id   876f8ae05774a50b48d76e862fe05c30
#
_cell.length_a   1.000
_cell.length_b   1.000
_cell.length_c   1.000
_cell.angle_alpha   90.00
_cell.angle_beta   90.00
_cell.angle_gamma   90.00
#
_symmetry.space_group_name_H-M   'P 1'
#
loop_
_entity.id
_entity.type
_entity.pdbx_description
1 polymer ?
#
loop_
_entity_poly.entity_id
_entity_poly.type
_entity_poly.pdbx_seq_one_letter_code
_entity_poly.pdbx_strand_id
1 'polypeptide(L)'
;MSILEVILKLLLAIALGGIIGLERETSQKPAGLRTHILICASSAMMMILSQLVLAGRGGSDGDLVRVAAAVITGMGFIGAGTIIQSQGMVHGLTTASTLWTVSGLGLVVGAGYYLIALFFSGLVLGTLIFLHKVEETHLKKSLYHYHLRIKDSPDILMNLRKLIFHLGLKLAELNLKKERDVSIVTLSFASSEEKERQFNQSLFDMGEIIEIKIE
;
A
#
# COMPACT_ATOMS: atom_id res chain seq x y z
N MET A 1 -25.82 -9.98 28.15
CA MET A 1 -24.39 -9.60 27.99
C MET A 1 -23.97 -8.73 29.17
N SER A 2 -22.89 -9.08 29.88
CA SER A 2 -22.40 -8.31 31.03
C SER A 2 -21.57 -7.09 30.55
N ILE A 3 -21.49 -6.07 31.39
CA ILE A 3 -20.61 -4.89 31.09
C ILE A 3 -19.14 -5.32 30.88
N LEU A 4 -18.67 -6.28 31.67
CA LEU A 4 -17.32 -6.83 31.53
C LEU A 4 -17.09 -7.48 30.15
N GLU A 5 -18.07 -8.21 29.64
CA GLU A 5 -18.02 -8.82 28.30
C GLU A 5 -17.94 -7.76 27.19
N VAL A 6 -18.70 -6.67 27.31
CA VAL A 6 -18.63 -5.53 26.38
C VAL A 6 -17.23 -4.92 26.37
N ILE A 7 -16.68 -4.67 27.56
CA ILE A 7 -15.34 -4.09 27.69
C ILE A 7 -14.28 -5.01 27.08
N LEU A 8 -14.33 -6.31 27.34
CA LEU A 8 -13.37 -7.28 26.79
C LEU A 8 -13.46 -7.37 25.26
N LYS A 9 -14.67 -7.36 24.68
CA LYS A 9 -14.88 -7.31 23.22
C LYS A 9 -14.25 -6.06 22.62
N LEU A 10 -14.47 -4.90 23.21
CA LEU A 10 -13.91 -3.64 22.72
C LEU A 10 -12.37 -3.60 22.83
N LEU A 11 -11.82 -4.07 23.95
CA LEU A 11 -10.36 -4.16 24.12
C LEU A 11 -9.74 -5.12 23.09
N LEU A 12 -10.37 -6.25 22.81
CA LEU A 12 -9.91 -7.17 21.78
C LEU A 12 -9.98 -6.54 20.38
N ALA A 13 -11.07 -5.83 20.07
CA ALA A 13 -11.20 -5.12 18.78
C ALA A 13 -10.14 -4.03 18.63
N ILE A 14 -9.84 -3.26 19.69
CA ILE A 14 -8.76 -2.27 19.73
C ILE A 14 -7.41 -2.95 19.51
N ALA A 15 -7.14 -4.08 20.19
CA ALA A 15 -5.88 -4.79 20.05
C ALA A 15 -5.66 -5.32 18.62
N LEU A 16 -6.65 -6.02 18.05
CA LEU A 16 -6.56 -6.60 16.72
C LEU A 16 -6.50 -5.53 15.62
N GLY A 17 -7.35 -4.50 15.70
CA GLY A 17 -7.29 -3.35 14.81
C GLY A 17 -5.97 -2.59 14.95
N GLY A 18 -5.45 -2.49 16.18
CA GLY A 18 -4.17 -1.85 16.48
C GLY A 18 -2.98 -2.59 15.88
N ILE A 19 -2.92 -3.92 15.97
CA ILE A 19 -1.83 -4.71 15.41
C ILE A 19 -1.78 -4.56 13.88
N ILE A 20 -2.94 -4.62 13.20
CA ILE A 20 -3.01 -4.39 11.75
C ILE A 20 -2.64 -2.94 11.40
N GLY A 21 -3.17 -1.98 12.17
CA GLY A 21 -2.89 -0.56 11.97
C GLY A 21 -1.43 -0.19 12.22
N LEU A 22 -0.76 -0.86 13.16
CA LEU A 22 0.66 -0.67 13.44
C LEU A 22 1.52 -1.10 12.24
N GLU A 23 1.21 -2.23 11.63
CA GLU A 23 1.88 -2.66 10.41
C GLU A 23 1.69 -1.64 9.28
N ARG A 24 0.48 -1.09 9.12
CA ARG A 24 0.21 -0.05 8.13
C ARG A 24 0.98 1.24 8.39
N GLU A 25 1.09 1.65 9.64
CA GLU A 25 1.83 2.84 10.03
C GLU A 25 3.34 2.69 9.84
N THR A 26 3.91 1.55 10.25
CA THR A 26 5.33 1.24 10.03
C THR A 26 5.69 1.13 8.54
N SER A 27 4.76 0.65 7.72
CA SER A 27 4.88 0.61 6.25
C SER A 27 4.53 1.94 5.56
N GLN A 28 4.37 3.03 6.31
CA GLN A 28 4.07 4.39 5.82
C GLN A 28 2.86 4.45 4.87
N LYS A 29 1.78 3.71 5.18
CA LYS A 29 0.55 3.73 4.40
C LYS A 29 -0.39 4.85 4.88
N PRO A 30 -1.28 5.39 4.01
CA PRO A 30 -2.13 6.56 4.32
C PRO A 30 -3.01 6.41 5.55
N ALA A 31 -3.53 5.20 5.83
CA ALA A 31 -4.28 4.89 7.05
C ALA A 31 -3.44 3.98 7.96
N GLY A 32 -3.13 4.46 9.17
CA GLY A 32 -2.27 3.79 10.15
C GLY A 32 -3.04 3.34 11.40
N LEU A 33 -2.33 3.31 12.52
CA LEU A 33 -2.75 2.77 13.82
C LEU A 33 -4.09 3.32 14.29
N ARG A 34 -4.22 4.65 14.36
CA ARG A 34 -5.43 5.31 14.89
C ARG A 34 -6.67 4.97 14.08
N THR A 35 -6.55 5.00 12.76
CA THR A 35 -7.67 4.74 11.83
C THR A 35 -8.19 3.31 11.98
N HIS A 36 -7.29 2.33 12.02
CA HIS A 36 -7.66 0.92 12.14
C HIS A 36 -8.27 0.59 13.50
N ILE A 37 -7.73 1.15 14.60
CA ILE A 37 -8.31 1.01 15.95
C ILE A 37 -9.73 1.55 15.98
N LEU A 38 -9.94 2.78 15.49
CA LEU A 38 -11.25 3.42 15.52
C LEU A 38 -12.28 2.64 14.71
N ILE A 39 -11.94 2.18 13.50
CA ILE A 39 -12.83 1.42 12.65
C ILE A 39 -13.20 0.08 13.28
N CYS A 40 -12.19 -0.67 13.78
CA CYS A 40 -12.42 -1.97 14.40
C CYS A 40 -13.31 -1.87 15.65
N ALA A 41 -12.98 -0.94 16.55
CA ALA A 41 -13.72 -0.72 17.78
C ALA A 41 -15.14 -0.21 17.50
N SER A 42 -15.32 0.71 16.56
CA SER A 42 -16.65 1.22 16.18
C SER A 42 -17.53 0.14 15.57
N SER A 43 -16.99 -0.69 14.67
CA SER A 43 -17.71 -1.81 14.07
C SER A 43 -18.10 -2.86 15.12
N ALA A 44 -17.19 -3.16 16.06
CA ALA A 44 -17.50 -4.05 17.18
C ALA A 44 -18.62 -3.46 18.06
N MET A 45 -18.56 -2.16 18.36
CA MET A 45 -19.60 -1.48 19.14
C MET A 45 -20.95 -1.49 18.45
N MET A 46 -21.02 -1.30 17.11
CA MET A 46 -22.29 -1.39 16.37
C MET A 46 -22.91 -2.79 16.47
N MET A 47 -22.10 -3.84 16.37
CA MET A 47 -22.58 -5.21 16.53
C MET A 47 -23.03 -5.49 17.96
N ILE A 48 -22.28 -5.03 18.98
CA ILE A 48 -22.66 -5.16 20.40
C ILE A 48 -23.97 -4.44 20.68
N LEU A 49 -24.11 -3.19 20.21
CA LEU A 49 -25.33 -2.40 20.36
C LEU A 49 -26.54 -3.13 19.74
N SER A 50 -26.36 -3.69 18.54
CA SER A 50 -27.40 -4.46 17.88
C SER A 50 -27.85 -5.64 18.71
N GLN A 51 -26.93 -6.43 19.29
CA GLN A 51 -27.24 -7.54 20.17
C GLN A 51 -28.01 -7.10 21.44
N LEU A 52 -27.60 -5.98 22.06
CA LEU A 52 -28.25 -5.43 23.24
C LEU A 52 -29.68 -4.98 22.95
N VAL A 53 -29.90 -4.29 21.84
CA VAL A 53 -31.25 -3.82 21.44
C VAL A 53 -32.17 -4.99 21.12
N LEU A 54 -31.67 -6.00 20.42
CA LEU A 54 -32.45 -7.18 20.06
C LEU A 54 -32.84 -8.04 21.29
N ALA A 55 -31.89 -8.22 22.23
CA ALA A 55 -32.18 -8.94 23.50
C ALA A 55 -33.31 -8.30 24.32
N GLY A 56 -33.44 -6.95 24.22
CA GLY A 56 -34.50 -6.21 24.92
C GLY A 56 -35.86 -6.16 24.19
N ARG A 57 -35.89 -6.44 22.88
CA ARG A 57 -37.09 -6.23 22.03
C ARG A 57 -37.60 -7.47 21.31
N GLY A 58 -37.00 -8.64 21.50
CA GLY A 58 -37.42 -9.89 20.84
C GLY A 58 -37.18 -9.89 19.32
N GLY A 59 -36.08 -9.23 18.86
CA GLY A 59 -35.71 -9.22 17.46
C GLY A 59 -35.15 -10.56 16.95
N SER A 60 -34.96 -10.67 15.64
CA SER A 60 -34.44 -11.87 14.97
C SER A 60 -32.97 -11.77 14.62
N ASP A 61 -32.30 -12.91 14.40
CA ASP A 61 -30.93 -12.97 13.91
C ASP A 61 -30.75 -12.21 12.56
N GLY A 62 -31.81 -12.10 11.77
CA GLY A 62 -31.83 -11.32 10.54
C GLY A 62 -31.55 -9.83 10.74
N ASP A 63 -31.88 -9.28 11.90
CA ASP A 63 -31.63 -7.87 12.22
C ASP A 63 -30.13 -7.62 12.50
N LEU A 64 -29.43 -8.60 13.09
CA LEU A 64 -27.96 -8.54 13.26
C LEU A 64 -27.24 -8.50 11.91
N VAL A 65 -27.68 -9.33 10.96
CA VAL A 65 -27.14 -9.37 9.61
C VAL A 65 -27.37 -8.04 8.89
N ARG A 66 -28.54 -7.40 9.10
CA ARG A 66 -28.82 -6.07 8.52
C ARG A 66 -27.89 -5.00 9.03
N VAL A 67 -27.57 -4.97 10.33
CA VAL A 67 -26.62 -4.02 10.90
C VAL A 67 -25.21 -4.28 10.36
N ALA A 68 -24.78 -5.54 10.29
CA ALA A 68 -23.50 -5.91 9.70
C ALA A 68 -23.40 -5.44 8.24
N ALA A 69 -24.44 -5.70 7.43
CA ALA A 69 -24.48 -5.25 6.03
C ALA A 69 -24.43 -3.72 5.91
N ALA A 70 -25.13 -2.99 6.77
CA ALA A 70 -25.11 -1.53 6.77
C ALA A 70 -23.72 -0.96 7.12
N VAL A 71 -23.05 -1.54 8.12
CA VAL A 71 -21.67 -1.14 8.49
C VAL A 71 -20.70 -1.39 7.34
N ILE A 72 -20.75 -2.57 6.73
CA ILE A 72 -19.87 -2.94 5.60
C ILE A 72 -20.15 -2.04 4.37
N THR A 73 -21.42 -1.72 4.11
CA THR A 73 -21.78 -0.79 3.03
C THR A 73 -21.25 0.62 3.31
N GLY A 74 -21.40 1.12 4.53
CA GLY A 74 -20.87 2.41 4.96
C GLY A 74 -19.34 2.50 4.86
N MET A 75 -18.64 1.40 5.12
CA MET A 75 -17.19 1.32 4.95
C MET A 75 -16.74 1.47 3.49
N GLY A 76 -17.60 1.15 2.53
CA GLY A 76 -17.33 1.41 1.11
C GLY A 76 -17.09 2.89 0.83
N PHE A 77 -17.82 3.80 1.48
CA PHE A 77 -17.64 5.24 1.35
C PHE A 77 -16.27 5.71 1.91
N ILE A 78 -15.90 5.24 3.10
CA ILE A 78 -14.60 5.56 3.71
C ILE A 78 -13.45 4.99 2.85
N GLY A 79 -13.59 3.73 2.39
CA GLY A 79 -12.62 3.08 1.51
C GLY A 79 -12.44 3.85 0.20
N ALA A 80 -13.53 4.25 -0.45
CA ALA A 80 -13.48 5.06 -1.67
C ALA A 80 -12.76 6.40 -1.45
N GLY A 81 -12.94 7.03 -0.28
CA GLY A 81 -12.25 8.25 0.11
C GLY A 81 -10.72 8.12 0.26
N THR A 82 -10.20 6.90 0.36
CA THR A 82 -8.75 6.64 0.43
C THR A 82 -8.12 6.34 -0.94
N ILE A 83 -8.92 6.16 -1.97
CA ILE A 83 -8.45 5.85 -3.32
C ILE A 83 -8.28 7.15 -4.10
N ILE A 84 -7.04 7.43 -4.51
CA ILE A 84 -6.69 8.65 -5.23
C ILE A 84 -6.07 8.24 -6.58
N GLN A 85 -6.55 8.84 -7.65
CA GLN A 85 -5.96 8.73 -8.98
C GLN A 85 -5.13 9.97 -9.26
N SER A 86 -3.84 9.78 -9.54
CA SER A 86 -2.92 10.86 -9.88
C SER A 86 -1.97 10.40 -11.00
N GLN A 87 -1.78 11.21 -12.00
CA GLN A 87 -0.85 10.96 -13.13
C GLN A 87 -1.02 9.57 -13.80
N GLY A 88 -2.26 9.08 -13.92
CA GLY A 88 -2.55 7.77 -14.50
C GLY A 88 -2.33 6.56 -13.57
N MET A 89 -1.86 6.79 -12.34
CA MET A 89 -1.71 5.76 -11.30
C MET A 89 -2.81 5.85 -10.26
N VAL A 90 -3.22 4.70 -9.72
CA VAL A 90 -4.22 4.60 -8.66
C VAL A 90 -3.52 4.19 -7.36
N HIS A 91 -3.66 5.03 -6.33
CA HIS A 91 -3.12 4.81 -5.00
C HIS A 91 -4.24 4.53 -4.00
N GLY A 92 -3.90 3.82 -2.90
CA GLY A 92 -4.83 3.62 -1.78
C GLY A 92 -5.72 2.37 -1.87
N LEU A 93 -5.63 1.55 -2.93
CA LEU A 93 -6.45 0.33 -3.07
C LEU A 93 -6.26 -0.66 -1.91
N THR A 94 -4.99 -0.97 -1.54
CA THR A 94 -4.69 -1.84 -0.41
C THR A 94 -5.16 -1.21 0.90
N THR A 95 -5.01 0.10 1.07
CA THR A 95 -5.50 0.83 2.24
C THR A 95 -7.02 0.72 2.36
N ALA A 96 -7.76 0.96 1.30
CA ALA A 96 -9.21 0.80 1.27
C ALA A 96 -9.63 -0.63 1.65
N SER A 97 -8.96 -1.63 1.10
CA SER A 97 -9.21 -3.05 1.38
C SER A 97 -8.93 -3.40 2.85
N THR A 98 -7.84 -2.88 3.44
CA THR A 98 -7.52 -3.13 4.87
C THR A 98 -8.52 -2.48 5.81
N LEU A 99 -8.98 -1.25 5.53
CA LEU A 99 -10.01 -0.59 6.32
C LEU A 99 -11.33 -1.36 6.28
N TRP A 100 -11.74 -1.83 5.09
CA TRP A 100 -12.92 -2.65 4.92
C TRP A 100 -12.81 -3.98 5.69
N THR A 101 -11.66 -4.65 5.61
CA THR A 101 -11.35 -5.90 6.32
C THR A 101 -11.40 -5.73 7.83
N VAL A 102 -10.79 -4.66 8.36
CA VAL A 102 -10.76 -4.38 9.81
C VAL A 102 -12.16 -4.02 10.33
N SER A 103 -13.01 -3.40 9.52
CA SER A 103 -14.42 -3.21 9.87
C SER A 103 -15.15 -4.55 10.04
N GLY A 104 -14.96 -5.47 9.09
CA GLY A 104 -15.49 -6.84 9.20
C GLY A 104 -14.95 -7.58 10.43
N LEU A 105 -13.65 -7.43 10.73
CA LEU A 105 -13.03 -8.01 11.93
C LEU A 105 -13.69 -7.49 13.21
N GLY A 106 -13.97 -6.20 13.30
CA GLY A 106 -14.68 -5.60 14.42
C GLY A 106 -16.09 -6.20 14.61
N LEU A 107 -16.84 -6.39 13.52
CA LEU A 107 -18.15 -7.05 13.57
C LEU A 107 -18.06 -8.48 14.12
N VAL A 108 -17.07 -9.26 13.70
CA VAL A 108 -16.83 -10.64 14.16
C VAL A 108 -16.51 -10.68 15.66
N VAL A 109 -15.65 -9.77 16.13
CA VAL A 109 -15.32 -9.61 17.56
C VAL A 109 -16.58 -9.21 18.36
N GLY A 110 -17.33 -8.23 17.88
CA GLY A 110 -18.57 -7.78 18.48
C GLY A 110 -19.62 -8.89 18.59
N ALA A 111 -19.68 -9.73 17.55
CA ALA A 111 -20.57 -10.90 17.54
C ALA A 111 -20.14 -12.01 18.54
N GLY A 112 -18.89 -11.99 19.03
CA GLY A 112 -18.37 -12.96 20.01
C GLY A 112 -17.59 -14.13 19.39
N TYR A 113 -17.28 -14.10 18.09
CA TYR A 113 -16.51 -15.14 17.40
C TYR A 113 -15.00 -14.91 17.51
N TYR A 114 -14.45 -14.97 18.72
CA TYR A 114 -13.09 -14.57 19.05
C TYR A 114 -12.01 -15.39 18.32
N LEU A 115 -12.18 -16.72 18.25
CA LEU A 115 -11.21 -17.60 17.56
C LEU A 115 -11.16 -17.30 16.06
N ILE A 116 -12.31 -17.04 15.45
CA ILE A 116 -12.38 -16.67 14.04
C ILE A 116 -11.69 -15.33 13.82
N ALA A 117 -11.94 -14.36 14.72
CA ALA A 117 -11.31 -13.04 14.65
C ALA A 117 -9.78 -13.13 14.77
N LEU A 118 -9.26 -13.93 15.71
CA LEU A 118 -7.82 -14.15 15.88
C LEU A 118 -7.19 -14.80 14.65
N PHE A 119 -7.78 -15.88 14.15
CA PHE A 119 -7.31 -16.57 12.96
C PHE A 119 -7.30 -15.65 11.74
N PHE A 120 -8.40 -14.94 11.52
CA PHE A 120 -8.55 -14.03 10.39
C PHE A 120 -7.55 -12.86 10.47
N SER A 121 -7.34 -12.27 11.65
CA SER A 121 -6.33 -11.21 11.83
C SER A 121 -4.92 -11.70 11.52
N GLY A 122 -4.58 -12.95 11.90
CA GLY A 122 -3.32 -13.58 11.55
C GLY A 122 -3.14 -13.77 10.04
N LEU A 123 -4.19 -14.18 9.33
CA LEU A 123 -4.17 -14.29 7.87
C LEU A 123 -3.98 -12.91 7.20
N VAL A 124 -4.68 -11.89 7.68
CA VAL A 124 -4.56 -10.52 7.16
C VAL A 124 -3.13 -10.01 7.34
N LEU A 125 -2.57 -10.12 8.54
CA LEU A 125 -1.20 -9.72 8.83
C LEU A 125 -0.20 -10.50 7.98
N GLY A 126 -0.35 -11.81 7.89
CA GLY A 126 0.48 -12.65 7.05
C GLY A 126 0.46 -12.19 5.59
N THR A 127 -0.72 -11.88 5.06
CA THR A 127 -0.89 -11.37 3.71
C THR A 127 -0.17 -10.02 3.53
N LEU A 128 -0.36 -9.09 4.46
CA LEU A 128 0.21 -7.75 4.37
C LEU A 128 1.75 -7.78 4.42
N ILE A 129 2.32 -8.56 5.34
CA ILE A 129 3.77 -8.64 5.55
C ILE A 129 4.42 -9.46 4.43
N PHE A 130 3.89 -10.64 4.12
CA PHE A 130 4.49 -11.55 3.16
C PHE A 130 4.43 -10.99 1.73
N LEU A 131 3.24 -10.52 1.29
CA LEU A 131 3.12 -9.98 -0.05
C LEU A 131 3.93 -8.70 -0.22
N HIS A 132 4.00 -7.85 0.81
CA HIS A 132 4.83 -6.65 0.76
C HIS A 132 6.31 -7.00 0.52
N LYS A 133 6.82 -8.01 1.23
CA LYS A 133 8.21 -8.47 1.05
C LYS A 133 8.45 -9.08 -0.34
N VAL A 134 7.48 -9.85 -0.86
CA VAL A 134 7.55 -10.40 -2.23
C VAL A 134 7.51 -9.30 -3.27
N GLU A 135 6.66 -8.28 -3.07
CA GLU A 135 6.54 -7.13 -3.96
C GLU A 135 7.84 -6.32 -4.00
N GLU A 136 8.45 -6.04 -2.84
CA GLU A 136 9.73 -5.33 -2.77
C GLU A 136 10.86 -6.11 -3.45
N THR A 137 10.92 -7.43 -3.24
CA THR A 137 12.02 -8.25 -3.73
C THR A 137 11.90 -8.59 -5.21
N HIS A 138 10.68 -8.78 -5.73
CA HIS A 138 10.47 -9.38 -7.06
C HIS A 138 9.67 -8.50 -8.04
N LEU A 139 8.84 -7.56 -7.55
CA LEU A 139 7.88 -6.84 -8.38
C LEU A 139 8.12 -5.33 -8.48
N LYS A 140 8.80 -4.71 -7.53
CA LYS A 140 9.09 -3.28 -7.59
C LYS A 140 10.08 -2.98 -8.69
N LYS A 141 9.57 -2.56 -9.83
CA LYS A 141 10.30 -1.79 -10.82
C LYS A 141 10.01 -0.33 -10.55
N SER A 142 10.93 0.37 -9.92
CA SER A 142 10.84 1.82 -9.80
C SER A 142 11.09 2.46 -11.16
N LEU A 143 10.33 3.50 -11.46
CA LEU A 143 10.57 4.31 -12.65
C LEU A 143 11.63 5.34 -12.27
N TYR A 144 12.77 5.27 -12.92
CA TYR A 144 13.89 6.18 -12.72
C TYR A 144 13.95 7.18 -13.87
N HIS A 145 14.05 8.45 -13.54
CA HIS A 145 14.25 9.54 -14.49
C HIS A 145 15.67 10.06 -14.38
N TYR A 146 16.42 9.96 -15.46
CA TYR A 146 17.80 10.43 -15.56
C TYR A 146 17.89 11.62 -16.48
N HIS A 147 18.54 12.67 -15.99
CA HIS A 147 18.96 13.80 -16.77
C HIS A 147 20.50 13.81 -16.83
N LEU A 148 21.04 13.38 -17.94
CA LEU A 148 22.49 13.28 -18.18
C LEU A 148 22.95 14.44 -19.03
N ARG A 149 23.95 15.18 -18.56
CA ARG A 149 24.70 16.13 -19.40
C ARG A 149 25.99 15.45 -19.82
N ILE A 150 26.13 15.21 -21.09
CA ILE A 150 27.27 14.51 -21.69
C ILE A 150 27.99 15.39 -22.69
N LYS A 151 29.31 15.18 -22.85
CA LYS A 151 30.09 15.83 -23.91
C LYS A 151 29.58 15.35 -25.28
N ASP A 152 29.43 16.23 -26.25
CA ASP A 152 28.91 15.87 -27.58
C ASP A 152 29.92 14.97 -28.33
N SER A 153 29.83 13.67 -28.07
CA SER A 153 30.63 12.63 -28.71
C SER A 153 29.73 11.51 -29.22
N PRO A 154 29.84 11.09 -30.48
CA PRO A 154 29.07 9.98 -31.03
C PRO A 154 29.28 8.66 -30.26
N ASP A 155 30.46 8.46 -29.70
CA ASP A 155 30.85 7.25 -29.00
C ASP A 155 30.10 7.08 -27.69
N ILE A 156 29.82 8.17 -26.96
CA ILE A 156 29.05 8.12 -25.69
C ILE A 156 27.63 7.66 -25.92
N LEU A 157 26.96 8.20 -26.93
CA LEU A 157 25.58 7.81 -27.24
C LEU A 157 25.48 6.32 -27.62
N MET A 158 26.49 5.84 -28.36
CA MET A 158 26.56 4.43 -28.72
C MET A 158 26.84 3.55 -27.49
N ASN A 159 27.73 3.96 -26.60
CA ASN A 159 28.04 3.25 -25.37
C ASN A 159 26.86 3.23 -24.41
N LEU A 160 26.14 4.35 -24.25
CA LEU A 160 24.91 4.43 -23.47
C LEU A 160 23.82 3.49 -24.01
N ARG A 161 23.67 3.44 -25.32
CA ARG A 161 22.72 2.54 -25.98
C ARG A 161 23.08 1.06 -25.78
N LYS A 162 24.39 0.74 -25.87
CA LYS A 162 24.89 -0.62 -25.58
C LYS A 162 24.65 -1.01 -24.12
N LEU A 163 24.89 -0.10 -23.17
CA LEU A 163 24.67 -0.33 -21.74
C LEU A 163 23.20 -0.60 -21.44
N ILE A 164 22.28 0.22 -21.97
CA ILE A 164 20.84 0.05 -21.83
C ILE A 164 20.40 -1.32 -22.38
N PHE A 165 20.93 -1.72 -23.53
CA PHE A 165 20.64 -3.00 -24.14
C PHE A 165 21.23 -4.16 -23.34
N HIS A 166 22.46 -4.04 -22.86
CA HIS A 166 23.16 -5.09 -22.08
C HIS A 166 22.45 -5.37 -20.75
N LEU A 167 21.98 -4.35 -20.05
CA LEU A 167 21.22 -4.48 -18.80
C LEU A 167 19.75 -4.87 -19.04
N GLY A 168 19.31 -4.92 -20.30
CA GLY A 168 17.92 -5.25 -20.65
C GLY A 168 16.92 -4.25 -20.09
N LEU A 169 17.28 -2.95 -20.03
CA LEU A 169 16.43 -1.89 -19.55
C LEU A 169 15.39 -1.53 -20.60
N LYS A 170 14.11 -1.56 -20.21
CA LYS A 170 13.02 -1.10 -21.09
C LYS A 170 12.85 0.40 -20.90
N LEU A 171 13.33 1.16 -21.89
CA LEU A 171 13.13 2.60 -21.93
C LEU A 171 11.64 2.92 -22.06
N ALA A 172 11.13 3.80 -21.19
CA ALA A 172 9.82 4.40 -21.31
C ALA A 172 9.91 5.71 -22.13
N GLU A 173 11.01 6.45 -21.97
CA GLU A 173 11.25 7.70 -22.68
C GLU A 173 12.75 7.88 -22.94
N LEU A 174 13.09 8.44 -24.09
CA LEU A 174 14.44 8.86 -24.44
C LEU A 174 14.35 10.13 -25.26
N ASN A 175 14.79 11.25 -24.66
CA ASN A 175 14.86 12.55 -25.31
C ASN A 175 16.30 13.00 -25.38
N LEU A 176 16.70 13.53 -26.54
CA LEU A 176 18.02 14.09 -26.82
C LEU A 176 17.85 15.55 -27.19
N LYS A 177 18.49 16.45 -26.44
CA LYS A 177 18.56 17.86 -26.76
C LYS A 177 20.02 18.26 -26.89
N LYS A 178 20.41 18.75 -28.08
CA LYS A 178 21.77 19.19 -28.35
C LYS A 178 21.90 20.67 -28.04
N GLU A 179 22.89 21.05 -27.22
CA GLU A 179 23.23 22.44 -26.87
C GLU A 179 24.72 22.67 -27.10
N ARG A 180 25.09 23.32 -28.24
CA ARG A 180 26.47 23.64 -28.67
C ARG A 180 27.45 22.46 -28.47
N ASP A 181 28.20 22.43 -27.35
CA ASP A 181 29.22 21.41 -27.04
C ASP A 181 28.76 20.33 -26.04
N VAL A 182 27.48 20.35 -25.63
CA VAL A 182 26.92 19.45 -24.63
C VAL A 182 25.62 18.88 -25.15
N SER A 183 25.42 17.59 -24.98
CA SER A 183 24.15 16.93 -25.23
C SER A 183 23.43 16.59 -23.90
N ILE A 184 22.17 16.98 -23.80
CA ILE A 184 21.31 16.64 -22.66
C ILE A 184 20.50 15.40 -23.07
N VAL A 185 20.70 14.32 -22.34
CA VAL A 185 19.95 13.06 -22.52
C VAL A 185 19.00 12.90 -21.36
N THR A 186 17.71 12.95 -21.63
CA THR A 186 16.69 12.57 -20.65
C THR A 186 16.22 11.17 -20.99
N LEU A 187 16.34 10.26 -20.02
CA LEU A 187 15.88 8.89 -20.19
C LEU A 187 15.10 8.44 -18.96
N SER A 188 14.05 7.67 -19.20
CA SER A 188 13.29 7.03 -18.14
C SER A 188 13.14 5.55 -18.44
N PHE A 189 13.31 4.74 -17.39
CA PHE A 189 13.13 3.29 -17.48
C PHE A 189 12.65 2.70 -16.17
N ALA A 190 11.87 1.62 -16.27
CA ALA A 190 11.44 0.85 -15.11
C ALA A 190 12.42 -0.29 -14.84
N SER A 191 13.02 -0.30 -13.64
CA SER A 191 14.03 -1.30 -13.27
C SER A 191 13.98 -1.65 -11.78
N SER A 192 14.60 -2.79 -11.42
CA SER A 192 14.91 -3.12 -10.03
C SER A 192 16.09 -2.29 -9.53
N GLU A 193 16.18 -2.07 -8.22
CA GLU A 193 17.29 -1.33 -7.59
C GLU A 193 18.67 -1.91 -7.94
N GLU A 194 18.77 -3.23 -8.09
CA GLU A 194 20.04 -3.88 -8.43
C GLU A 194 20.53 -3.49 -9.82
N LYS A 195 19.64 -3.49 -10.82
CA LYS A 195 19.97 -3.07 -12.18
C LYS A 195 20.23 -1.56 -12.28
N GLU A 196 19.52 -0.78 -11.47
CA GLU A 196 19.74 0.66 -11.37
C GLU A 196 21.13 0.96 -10.80
N ARG A 197 21.55 0.26 -9.74
CA ARG A 197 22.93 0.37 -9.20
C ARG A 197 23.99 0.02 -10.26
N GLN A 198 23.79 -1.07 -11.01
CA GLN A 198 24.70 -1.47 -12.08
C GLN A 198 24.75 -0.40 -13.19
N PHE A 199 23.61 0.17 -13.54
CA PHE A 199 23.52 1.26 -14.51
C PHE A 199 24.27 2.50 -14.03
N ASN A 200 24.05 2.93 -12.77
CA ASN A 200 24.76 4.06 -12.16
C ASN A 200 26.28 3.83 -12.13
N GLN A 201 26.71 2.66 -11.68
CA GLN A 201 28.14 2.36 -11.62
C GLN A 201 28.78 2.43 -13.01
N SER A 202 28.11 1.87 -14.02
CA SER A 202 28.59 1.94 -15.41
C SER A 202 28.57 3.36 -15.99
N LEU A 203 27.63 4.22 -15.56
CA LEU A 203 27.61 5.64 -15.94
C LEU A 203 28.80 6.40 -15.35
N PHE A 204 29.15 6.15 -14.08
CA PHE A 204 30.31 6.78 -13.44
C PHE A 204 31.64 6.35 -14.09
N ASP A 205 31.72 5.13 -14.61
CA ASP A 205 32.88 4.62 -15.32
C ASP A 205 33.02 5.25 -16.73
N MET A 206 31.98 5.88 -17.28
CA MET A 206 32.01 6.65 -18.50
C MET A 206 32.53 8.07 -18.20
N GLY A 207 33.83 8.28 -18.26
CA GLY A 207 34.53 9.53 -17.91
C GLY A 207 34.14 10.81 -18.69
N GLU A 208 33.14 10.74 -19.55
CA GLU A 208 32.66 11.82 -20.42
C GLU A 208 31.30 12.40 -19.98
N ILE A 209 30.77 11.93 -18.84
CA ILE A 209 29.54 12.46 -18.24
C ILE A 209 29.90 13.64 -17.34
N ILE A 210 29.29 14.80 -17.63
CA ILE A 210 29.53 16.06 -16.91
C ILE A 210 28.65 16.15 -15.66
N GLU A 211 27.39 15.72 -15.76
CA GLU A 211 26.43 15.85 -14.69
C GLU A 211 25.36 14.73 -14.78
N ILE A 212 25.00 14.16 -13.65
CA ILE A 212 23.92 13.17 -13.51
C ILE A 212 22.93 13.73 -12.50
N LYS A 213 21.67 13.91 -12.92
CA LYS A 213 20.53 14.17 -12.01
C LYS A 213 19.56 13.01 -12.11
N ILE A 214 19.13 12.51 -10.97
CA ILE A 214 18.16 11.41 -10.82
C ILE A 214 16.94 11.98 -10.12
N GLU A 215 15.75 11.77 -10.69
CA GLU A 215 14.44 12.12 -10.11
C GLU A 215 13.58 10.88 -9.91
#